data_aea9497eaa0330b090dde202887953d0
#
_entry.id   aea9497eaa0330b090dde202887953d0
#
_cell.length_a   1.000
_cell.length_b   1.000
_cell.length_c   1.000
_cell.angle_alpha   90.00
_cell.angle_beta   90.00
_cell.angle_gamma   90.00
#
_symmetry.space_group_name_H-M   'P 1'
#
loop_
_entity.id
_entity.type
_entity.pdbx_description
1 polymer ?
#
loop_
_entity_poly.entity_id
_entity_poly.type
_entity_poly.pdbx_seq_one_letter_code
_entity_poly.pdbx_strand_id
1 'polypeptide(L)'
;MKSTKEILQLLSQYKPTAMSKYGLTRIGIFGSVARGEQSSDSDVDVCYEGKAPSLLTLDHIQCDLEKLFGCPVDLVRENMNDLLRKQIQKEGIYV
;
A
#
# COMPACT_ATOMS: atom_id res chain seq x y z
N MET A 1 -16.06 -5.25 -1.29
CA MET A 1 -14.70 -4.84 -0.89
C MET A 1 -14.68 -4.42 0.57
N LYS A 2 -13.56 -4.62 1.24
CA LYS A 2 -13.37 -4.19 2.64
C LYS A 2 -13.41 -2.66 2.74
N SER A 3 -13.83 -2.17 3.89
CA SER A 3 -13.82 -0.73 4.17
C SER A 3 -12.40 -0.19 4.29
N THR A 4 -12.25 1.12 4.16
CA THR A 4 -10.97 1.80 4.38
C THR A 4 -10.39 1.45 5.74
N LYS A 5 -11.21 1.44 6.78
CA LYS A 5 -10.81 1.11 8.14
C LYS A 5 -10.27 -0.32 8.24
N GLU A 6 -10.95 -1.27 7.61
CA GLU A 6 -10.51 -2.68 7.60
C GLU A 6 -9.17 -2.84 6.87
N ILE A 7 -9.02 -2.19 5.73
CA ILE A 7 -7.77 -2.19 4.96
C ILE A 7 -6.62 -1.62 5.81
N LEU A 8 -6.85 -0.50 6.49
CA LEU A 8 -5.84 0.12 7.34
C LEU A 8 -5.46 -0.76 8.52
N GLN A 9 -6.43 -1.45 9.13
CA GLN A 9 -6.15 -2.37 10.23
C GLN A 9 -5.28 -3.53 9.77
N LEU A 10 -5.60 -4.12 8.63
CA LEU A 10 -4.82 -5.23 8.06
C LEU A 10 -3.41 -4.78 7.69
N LEU A 11 -3.30 -3.61 7.07
CA LEU A 11 -2.01 -3.04 6.70
C LEU A 11 -1.15 -2.73 7.93
N SER A 12 -1.77 -2.24 8.99
CA SER A 12 -1.09 -1.98 10.26
C SER A 12 -0.52 -3.27 10.86
N GLN A 13 -1.25 -4.38 10.74
CA GLN A 13 -0.75 -5.69 11.19
C GLN A 13 0.41 -6.20 10.34
N TYR A 14 0.43 -5.85 9.07
CA TYR A 14 1.50 -6.23 8.14
C TYR A 14 2.77 -5.38 8.31
N LYS A 15 2.64 -4.16 8.80
CA LYS A 15 3.74 -3.19 8.90
C LYS A 15 5.01 -3.75 9.56
N PRO A 16 4.94 -4.45 10.71
CA PRO A 16 6.16 -5.01 11.31
C PRO A 16 6.90 -5.97 10.38
N THR A 17 6.19 -6.79 9.63
CA THR A 17 6.77 -7.69 8.64
C THR A 17 7.43 -6.90 7.51
N ALA A 18 6.76 -5.87 7.00
CA ALA A 18 7.29 -5.03 5.93
C ALA A 18 8.59 -4.34 6.37
N MET A 19 8.65 -3.86 7.59
CA MET A 19 9.82 -3.17 8.11
C MET A 19 10.98 -4.13 8.41
N SER A 20 10.71 -5.24 9.09
CA SER A 20 11.78 -6.15 9.53
C SER A 20 12.24 -7.09 8.42
N LYS A 21 11.34 -7.58 7.60
CA LYS A 21 11.66 -8.56 6.55
C LYS A 21 12.08 -7.92 5.25
N TYR A 22 11.48 -6.80 4.87
CA TYR A 22 11.69 -6.18 3.56
C TYR A 22 12.37 -4.81 3.62
N GLY A 23 12.62 -4.28 4.81
CA GLY A 23 13.35 -3.03 4.97
C GLY A 23 12.56 -1.78 4.58
N LEU A 24 11.24 -1.84 4.57
CA LEU A 24 10.42 -0.67 4.35
C LEU A 24 10.45 0.23 5.58
N THR A 25 10.42 1.54 5.36
CA THR A 25 10.38 2.52 6.44
C THR A 25 9.00 3.13 6.61
N ARG A 26 8.17 3.08 5.58
CA ARG A 26 6.84 3.66 5.58
C ARG A 26 5.94 2.89 4.62
N ILE A 27 4.68 2.69 5.00
CA ILE A 27 3.68 2.05 4.16
C ILE A 27 2.32 2.65 4.44
N GLY A 28 1.53 2.84 3.39
CA GLY A 28 0.20 3.43 3.50
C GLY A 28 -0.65 3.15 2.27
N ILE A 29 -1.82 3.77 2.24
CA ILE A 29 -2.74 3.66 1.10
C ILE A 29 -3.00 5.05 0.52
N PHE A 30 -3.38 5.08 -0.75
CA PHE A 30 -3.83 6.30 -1.42
C PHE A 30 -4.91 5.92 -2.44
N GLY A 31 -5.37 6.87 -3.23
CA GLY A 31 -6.38 6.60 -4.25
C GLY A 31 -7.77 6.39 -3.69
N SER A 32 -8.61 5.63 -4.41
CA SER A 32 -10.02 5.47 -4.08
C SER A 32 -10.28 4.88 -2.70
N VAL A 33 -9.49 3.89 -2.29
CA VAL A 33 -9.64 3.28 -0.96
C VAL A 33 -9.35 4.28 0.16
N ALA A 34 -8.31 5.11 -0.01
CA ALA A 34 -7.99 6.14 0.98
C ALA A 34 -9.09 7.20 1.08
N ARG A 35 -9.78 7.49 -0.02
CA ARG A 35 -10.90 8.44 -0.04
C ARG A 35 -12.23 7.83 0.40
N GLY A 36 -12.29 6.52 0.62
CA GLY A 36 -13.53 5.83 0.94
C GLY A 36 -14.48 5.71 -0.26
N GLU A 37 -13.93 5.74 -1.48
CA GLU A 37 -14.71 5.72 -2.72
C GLU A 37 -14.56 4.40 -3.48
N GLN A 38 -14.09 3.34 -2.82
CA GLN A 38 -13.88 2.06 -3.46
C GLN A 38 -15.18 1.38 -3.87
N SER A 39 -15.13 0.71 -5.02
CA SER A 39 -16.20 -0.16 -5.49
C SER A 39 -15.74 -1.63 -5.40
N SER A 40 -16.64 -2.57 -5.73
CA SER A 40 -16.30 -4.00 -5.73
C SER A 40 -15.16 -4.36 -6.68
N ASP A 41 -14.92 -3.53 -7.69
CA ASP A 41 -13.88 -3.76 -8.70
C ASP A 41 -12.63 -2.90 -8.48
N SER A 42 -12.57 -2.15 -7.39
CA SER A 42 -11.42 -1.29 -7.10
C SER A 42 -10.20 -2.09 -6.68
N ASP A 43 -9.03 -1.63 -7.11
CA ASP A 43 -7.76 -2.09 -6.59
C ASP A 43 -7.40 -1.29 -5.33
N VAL A 44 -6.58 -1.87 -4.47
CA VAL A 44 -6.01 -1.13 -3.33
C VAL A 44 -4.67 -0.54 -3.76
N ASP A 45 -4.58 0.78 -3.75
CA ASP A 45 -3.34 1.50 -4.07
C ASP A 45 -2.51 1.63 -2.81
N VAL A 46 -1.38 0.94 -2.75
CA VAL A 46 -0.47 0.95 -1.61
C VAL A 46 0.80 1.71 -1.98
N CYS A 47 1.17 2.67 -1.14
CA CYS A 47 2.43 3.40 -1.29
C CYS A 47 3.41 2.99 -0.22
N TYR A 48 4.69 3.00 -0.56
CA TYR A 48 5.74 2.63 0.38
C TYR A 48 6.99 3.48 0.19
N GLU A 49 7.82 3.54 1.21
CA GLU A 49 9.16 4.09 1.17
C GLU A 49 10.10 3.19 1.94
N GLY A 50 11.39 3.26 1.62
CA GLY A 50 12.41 2.44 2.26
C GLY A 50 13.55 2.13 1.31
N LYS A 51 14.44 1.20 1.70
CA LYS A 51 15.49 0.72 0.81
C LYS A 51 14.84 0.15 -0.45
N ALA A 52 15.41 0.45 -1.61
CA ALA A 52 14.87 -0.03 -2.88
C ALA A 52 14.86 -1.57 -2.90
N PRO A 53 13.72 -2.22 -2.74
CA PRO A 53 13.69 -3.68 -2.79
C PRO A 53 13.87 -4.16 -4.22
N SER A 54 14.35 -5.41 -4.36
CA SER A 54 14.41 -6.04 -5.67
C SER A 54 13.02 -6.26 -6.24
N LEU A 55 12.91 -6.50 -7.55
CA LEU A 55 11.64 -6.82 -8.17
C LEU A 55 11.00 -8.06 -7.54
N LEU A 56 11.80 -9.06 -7.21
CA LEU A 56 11.31 -10.27 -6.56
C LEU A 56 10.72 -9.95 -5.17
N THR A 57 11.37 -9.09 -4.41
CA THR A 57 10.86 -8.66 -3.11
C THR A 57 9.55 -7.88 -3.25
N LEU A 58 9.44 -7.00 -4.24
CA LEU A 58 8.20 -6.27 -4.52
C LEU A 58 7.06 -7.23 -4.87
N ASP A 59 7.35 -8.26 -5.67
CA ASP A 59 6.35 -9.29 -5.99
C ASP A 59 5.87 -10.03 -4.74
N HIS A 60 6.78 -10.34 -3.82
CA HIS A 60 6.42 -10.99 -2.57
C HIS A 60 5.51 -10.10 -1.71
N ILE A 61 5.85 -8.82 -1.59
CA ILE A 61 5.05 -7.85 -0.83
C ILE A 61 3.65 -7.73 -1.46
N GLN A 62 3.59 -7.60 -2.78
CA GLN A 62 2.33 -7.49 -3.50
C GLN A 62 1.46 -8.74 -3.28
N CYS A 63 2.03 -9.93 -3.40
CA CYS A 63 1.31 -11.17 -3.16
C CYS A 63 0.80 -11.26 -1.72
N ASP A 64 1.62 -10.90 -0.75
CA ASP A 64 1.23 -10.89 0.66
C ASP A 64 0.03 -9.98 0.88
N LEU A 65 0.07 -8.77 0.31
CA LEU A 65 -1.00 -7.79 0.47
C LEU A 65 -2.28 -8.22 -0.26
N GLU A 66 -2.16 -8.79 -1.44
CA GLU A 66 -3.31 -9.30 -2.18
C GLU A 66 -4.03 -10.43 -1.43
N LYS A 67 -3.28 -11.32 -0.81
CA LYS A 67 -3.85 -12.36 0.05
C LYS A 67 -4.51 -11.77 1.29
N LEU A 68 -3.89 -10.75 1.87
CA LEU A 68 -4.39 -10.11 3.08
C LEU A 68 -5.69 -9.36 2.82
N PHE A 69 -5.78 -8.63 1.72
CA PHE A 69 -6.94 -7.80 1.39
C PHE A 69 -8.01 -8.56 0.59
N GLY A 70 -7.65 -9.65 -0.07
CA GLY A 70 -8.57 -10.41 -0.91
C GLY A 70 -8.94 -9.71 -2.21
N CYS A 71 -8.08 -8.82 -2.71
CA CYS A 71 -8.30 -8.07 -3.95
C CYS A 71 -6.96 -7.65 -4.56
N PRO A 72 -6.95 -7.23 -5.84
CA PRO A 72 -5.71 -6.76 -6.46
C PRO A 72 -5.12 -5.56 -5.73
N VAL A 73 -3.80 -5.50 -5.70
CA VAL A 73 -3.03 -4.43 -5.06
C VAL A 73 -2.10 -3.80 -6.08
N ASP A 74 -2.10 -2.48 -6.15
CA ASP A 74 -1.15 -1.71 -6.92
C ASP A 74 -0.11 -1.14 -5.96
N LEU A 75 1.11 -1.63 -6.03
CA LEU A 75 2.18 -1.28 -5.10
C LEU A 75 3.10 -0.24 -5.76
N VAL A 76 3.15 0.95 -5.18
CA VAL A 76 3.85 2.09 -5.77
C VAL A 76 4.82 2.71 -4.78
N ARG A 77 6.03 3.00 -5.25
CA ARG A 77 7.02 3.70 -4.44
C ARG A 77 6.67 5.19 -4.38
N GLU A 78 6.66 5.76 -3.19
CA GLU A 78 6.24 7.15 -2.93
C GLU A 78 7.01 8.18 -3.76
N ASN A 79 8.31 8.00 -3.93
CA ASN A 79 9.18 8.96 -4.62
C ASN A 79 9.42 8.63 -6.10
N MET A 80 8.53 7.87 -6.73
CA MET A 80 8.71 7.44 -8.11
C MET A 80 8.62 8.60 -9.11
N ASN A 81 7.67 9.53 -8.92
CA ASN A 81 7.57 10.75 -9.72
C ASN A 81 6.84 11.85 -8.93
N ASP A 82 6.98 13.08 -9.40
CA ASP A 82 6.45 14.25 -8.68
C ASP A 82 4.92 14.31 -8.62
N LEU A 83 4.23 13.90 -9.69
CA LEU A 83 2.77 13.91 -9.72
C LEU A 83 2.21 12.90 -8.71
N LEU A 84 2.76 11.70 -8.71
CA LEU A 84 2.36 10.65 -7.79
C LEU A 84 2.65 11.03 -6.34
N ARG A 85 3.82 11.60 -6.10
CA ARG A 85 4.22 12.08 -4.78
C ARG A 85 3.25 13.13 -4.24
N LYS A 86 2.83 14.08 -5.08
CA LYS A 86 1.85 15.11 -4.70
C LYS A 86 0.50 14.49 -4.38
N GLN A 87 0.06 13.53 -5.17
CA GLN A 87 -1.20 12.83 -4.93
C GLN A 87 -1.15 12.10 -3.59
N ILE A 88 -0.08 11.38 -3.31
CA ILE A 88 0.10 10.64 -2.06
C ILE A 88 0.14 11.60 -0.87
N GLN A 89 0.84 12.73 -0.98
CA GLN A 89 0.89 13.73 0.08
C GLN A 89 -0.48 14.32 0.38
N LYS A 90 -1.32 14.45 -0.63
CA LYS A 90 -2.66 15.04 -0.50
C LYS A 90 -3.66 14.06 0.14
N GLU A 91 -3.63 12.80 -0.24
CA GLU A 91 -4.67 11.84 0.13
C GLU A 91 -4.16 10.57 0.80
N GLY A 92 -2.85 10.38 0.89
CA GLY A 92 -2.26 9.18 1.47
C GLY A 92 -2.52 9.05 2.96
N ILE A 93 -2.78 7.82 3.40
CA ILE A 93 -2.94 7.48 4.81
C ILE A 93 -1.90 6.43 5.16
N TYR A 94 -1.01 6.76 6.07
CA TYR A 94 0.05 5.85 6.51
C TYR A 94 -0.35 5.13 7.81
N VAL A 95 0.14 3.93 7.95
CA VAL A 95 0.00 3.17 9.19
C VAL A 95 1.29 3.18 10.01
#